data_b43e84fc61361bd67fed2471979775e4
#
_entry.id   b43e84fc61361bd67fed2471979775e4
#
_cell.length_a   1.000
_cell.length_b   1.000
_cell.length_c   1.000
_cell.angle_alpha   90.00
_cell.angle_beta   90.00
_cell.angle_gamma   90.00
#
_symmetry.space_group_name_H-M   'P 1'
#
loop_
_entity.id
_entity.type
_entity.pdbx_description
1 polymer ?
#
loop_
_entity_poly.entity_id
_entity_poly.type
_entity_poly.pdbx_seq_one_letter_code
_entity_poly.pdbx_strand_id
1 'polypeptide(L)'
;MGKFNKKVVSVVSTAATLPVVIGSFAGYQKLRYKRSTKAGLIELYLGNKYKKLRGIDETKRLEKQKLDNIEETVNVYEFDTKSKFYTRTVNDKHVWHLNSINNTNTTIFYIHGGSYVHELVDIQWEMADKIAQEADAEVIIPDYGLAPFYTYKDSYNFLTKLYTDYIAANPDKDVYIMGDSAGGGLALGLVQDFVKNNITIPKGLILLSPWIDLTMSNPDIKKYLNKDPLLHVDTLLADAQFWAGDADLNYWKVSPMYGDMKGLPDVLLFSGTRELLYPDAGLLANKLKESGVNTTYIIGENLNHVYPAFPIPEANKALLKIVEFVKEN
;
A
#
# COMPACT_ATOMS: atom_id res chain seq x y z
N MET A 1 6.82 -9.42 12.75
CA MET A 1 5.40 -9.00 12.85
C MET A 1 4.50 -10.22 12.71
N GLY A 2 3.75 -10.59 13.73
CA GLY A 2 3.00 -11.84 13.76
C GLY A 2 1.93 -11.91 12.66
N LYS A 3 1.81 -13.07 12.06
CA LYS A 3 0.80 -13.48 11.08
C LYS A 3 -0.53 -12.77 11.35
N PHE A 4 -1.11 -12.17 10.33
CA PHE A 4 -2.50 -11.70 10.34
C PHE A 4 -3.35 -12.97 10.49
N ASN A 5 -3.58 -13.33 11.73
CA ASN A 5 -3.97 -14.69 12.12
C ASN A 5 -5.36 -14.99 11.53
N LYS A 6 -5.48 -16.08 10.77
CA LYS A 6 -6.78 -16.67 10.33
C LYS A 6 -7.84 -16.71 11.45
N LYS A 7 -7.41 -16.64 12.72
CA LYS A 7 -8.29 -16.47 13.89
C LYS A 7 -9.15 -15.21 13.88
N VAL A 8 -8.77 -14.13 13.17
CA VAL A 8 -9.60 -12.90 13.11
C VAL A 8 -10.82 -13.13 12.21
N VAL A 9 -10.65 -13.85 11.08
CA VAL A 9 -11.78 -14.25 10.25
C VAL A 9 -12.67 -15.27 10.99
N SER A 10 -12.06 -16.15 11.78
CA SER A 10 -12.76 -17.15 12.61
C SER A 10 -13.53 -16.51 13.78
N VAL A 11 -13.01 -15.46 14.42
CA VAL A 11 -13.74 -14.72 15.49
C VAL A 11 -14.98 -14.02 14.93
N VAL A 12 -14.91 -13.55 13.66
CA VAL A 12 -16.09 -12.99 12.98
C VAL A 12 -17.11 -14.06 12.61
N SER A 13 -16.68 -15.32 12.39
CA SER A 13 -17.58 -16.43 12.05
C SER A 13 -18.15 -17.18 13.26
N THR A 14 -17.44 -17.20 14.41
CA THR A 14 -17.88 -17.89 15.63
C THR A 14 -18.67 -17.04 16.62
N ALA A 15 -18.85 -15.73 16.35
CA ALA A 15 -19.69 -14.83 17.17
C ALA A 15 -21.22 -15.06 17.02
N ALA A 16 -21.61 -16.27 16.66
CA ALA A 16 -23.03 -16.67 16.48
C ALA A 16 -23.84 -16.80 17.79
N THR A 17 -23.29 -16.43 18.94
CA THR A 17 -23.93 -16.69 20.24
C THR A 17 -24.60 -15.51 20.94
N LEU A 18 -24.58 -14.28 20.35
CA LEU A 18 -25.30 -13.12 20.90
C LEU A 18 -26.01 -12.33 19.80
N PRO A 19 -27.16 -12.81 19.29
CA PRO A 19 -27.83 -12.19 18.14
C PRO A 19 -28.22 -10.72 18.35
N VAL A 20 -28.56 -10.31 19.58
CA VAL A 20 -28.99 -8.94 19.89
C VAL A 20 -27.82 -7.96 19.87
N VAL A 21 -26.68 -8.31 20.45
CA VAL A 21 -25.48 -7.44 20.46
C VAL A 21 -24.90 -7.30 19.07
N ILE A 22 -24.87 -8.39 18.31
CA ILE A 22 -24.39 -8.38 16.91
C ILE A 22 -25.36 -7.59 16.03
N GLY A 23 -26.66 -7.76 16.20
CA GLY A 23 -27.68 -7.01 15.46
C GLY A 23 -27.62 -5.52 15.73
N SER A 24 -27.42 -5.11 16.99
CA SER A 24 -27.27 -3.69 17.35
C SER A 24 -25.96 -3.10 16.83
N PHE A 25 -24.85 -3.84 16.88
CA PHE A 25 -23.57 -3.41 16.31
C PHE A 25 -23.65 -3.29 14.77
N ALA A 26 -24.22 -4.29 14.09
CA ALA A 26 -24.42 -4.26 12.65
C ALA A 26 -25.30 -3.09 12.21
N GLY A 27 -26.41 -2.87 12.91
CA GLY A 27 -27.29 -1.72 12.71
C GLY A 27 -26.56 -0.38 12.90
N TYR A 28 -25.74 -0.28 13.97
CA TYR A 28 -24.91 0.90 14.23
C TYR A 28 -23.89 1.17 13.12
N GLN A 29 -23.16 0.14 12.66
CA GLN A 29 -22.21 0.30 11.56
C GLN A 29 -22.89 0.77 10.28
N LYS A 30 -24.05 0.17 9.94
CA LYS A 30 -24.81 0.52 8.74
C LYS A 30 -25.44 1.91 8.81
N LEU A 31 -26.07 2.26 9.92
CA LEU A 31 -26.81 3.53 10.08
C LEU A 31 -25.89 4.72 10.34
N ARG A 32 -24.88 4.55 11.21
CA ARG A 32 -24.01 5.64 11.64
C ARG A 32 -22.82 5.84 10.72
N TYR A 33 -22.20 4.73 10.26
CA TYR A 33 -21.00 4.77 9.45
C TYR A 33 -21.21 4.37 7.98
N LYS A 34 -22.38 3.92 7.59
CA LYS A 34 -22.70 3.50 6.21
C LYS A 34 -21.70 2.50 5.63
N ARG A 35 -21.16 1.63 6.48
CA ARG A 35 -20.18 0.59 6.13
C ARG A 35 -20.61 -0.78 6.61
N SER A 36 -19.91 -1.83 6.15
CA SER A 36 -20.18 -3.20 6.56
C SER A 36 -19.84 -3.45 8.05
N THR A 37 -20.48 -4.44 8.63
CA THR A 37 -20.14 -4.93 9.99
C THR A 37 -18.71 -5.42 10.05
N LYS A 38 -18.22 -6.08 9.01
CA LYS A 38 -16.82 -6.56 8.91
C LYS A 38 -15.81 -5.41 8.98
N ALA A 39 -16.06 -4.31 8.28
CA ALA A 39 -15.21 -3.12 8.36
C ALA A 39 -15.14 -2.56 9.79
N GLY A 40 -16.27 -2.52 10.49
CA GLY A 40 -16.31 -2.10 11.90
C GLY A 40 -15.55 -3.03 12.83
N LEU A 41 -15.62 -4.34 12.62
CA LEU A 41 -14.88 -5.33 13.43
C LEU A 41 -13.38 -5.28 13.18
N ILE A 42 -12.97 -5.09 11.94
CA ILE A 42 -11.54 -4.91 11.59
C ILE A 42 -10.99 -3.65 12.25
N GLU A 43 -11.72 -2.53 12.20
CA GLU A 43 -11.29 -1.32 12.89
C GLU A 43 -11.12 -1.53 14.41
N LEU A 44 -12.06 -2.20 15.07
CA LEU A 44 -11.94 -2.53 16.49
C LEU A 44 -10.71 -3.41 16.77
N TYR A 45 -10.46 -4.40 15.91
CA TYR A 45 -9.29 -5.26 16.03
C TYR A 45 -7.99 -4.47 15.88
N LEU A 46 -7.88 -3.65 14.84
CA LEU A 46 -6.72 -2.79 14.58
C LEU A 46 -6.50 -1.83 15.76
N GLY A 47 -7.56 -1.14 16.19
CA GLY A 47 -7.49 -0.21 17.32
C GLY A 47 -7.00 -0.87 18.61
N ASN A 48 -7.44 -2.10 18.89
CA ASN A 48 -6.97 -2.84 20.07
C ASN A 48 -5.53 -3.35 19.92
N LYS A 49 -5.16 -3.84 18.72
CA LYS A 49 -3.82 -4.35 18.42
C LYS A 49 -2.78 -3.25 18.52
N TYR A 50 -3.03 -2.11 17.89
CA TYR A 50 -2.06 -1.01 17.76
C TYR A 50 -2.15 0.04 18.88
N LYS A 51 -3.23 0.04 19.70
CA LYS A 51 -3.32 0.87 20.89
C LYS A 51 -2.14 0.66 21.86
N LYS A 52 -1.62 -0.55 21.94
CA LYS A 52 -0.47 -0.92 22.77
C LYS A 52 0.85 -0.33 22.26
N LEU A 53 0.89 0.11 21.01
CA LEU A 53 2.08 0.73 20.41
C LEU A 53 2.13 2.23 20.70
N ARG A 54 1.04 2.83 21.16
CA ARG A 54 1.01 4.24 21.57
C ARG A 54 1.88 4.43 22.82
N GLY A 55 2.88 5.32 22.73
CA GLY A 55 3.76 5.63 23.86
C GLY A 55 4.88 4.61 24.11
N ILE A 56 5.13 3.69 23.19
CA ILE A 56 6.37 2.91 23.19
C ILE A 56 7.54 3.86 22.87
N ASP A 57 8.65 3.67 23.57
CA ASP A 57 9.92 4.33 23.23
C ASP A 57 10.31 3.96 21.79
N GLU A 58 10.23 4.94 20.90
CA GLU A 58 10.48 4.75 19.46
C GLU A 58 11.88 4.22 19.20
N THR A 59 12.88 4.61 20.00
CA THR A 59 14.24 4.08 19.88
C THR A 59 14.27 2.56 20.09
N LYS A 60 13.62 2.08 21.14
CA LYS A 60 13.53 0.62 21.42
C LYS A 60 12.71 -0.12 20.36
N ARG A 61 11.64 0.51 19.86
CA ARG A 61 10.84 -0.06 18.77
C ARG A 61 11.69 -0.25 17.53
N LEU A 62 12.48 0.75 17.17
CA LEU A 62 13.34 0.74 15.99
C LEU A 62 14.53 -0.21 16.14
N GLU A 63 15.14 -0.29 17.35
CA GLU A 63 16.17 -1.29 17.62
C GLU A 63 15.62 -2.71 17.45
N LYS A 64 14.42 -2.97 17.97
CA LYS A 64 13.75 -4.25 17.75
C LYS A 64 13.46 -4.50 16.28
N GLN A 65 12.91 -3.51 15.56
CA GLN A 65 12.62 -3.64 14.13
C GLN A 65 13.89 -3.91 13.32
N LYS A 66 15.00 -3.30 13.71
CA LYS A 66 16.31 -3.56 13.11
C LYS A 66 16.74 -5.02 13.28
N LEU A 67 16.52 -5.60 14.47
CA LEU A 67 16.80 -7.01 14.71
C LEU A 67 15.84 -7.91 13.90
N ASP A 68 14.55 -7.59 13.91
CA ASP A 68 13.53 -8.32 13.15
C ASP A 68 13.90 -8.35 11.63
N ASN A 69 14.33 -7.22 11.07
CA ASN A 69 14.72 -7.11 9.64
C ASN A 69 16.05 -7.84 9.31
N ILE A 70 16.87 -8.20 10.30
CA ILE A 70 18.04 -9.06 10.09
C ILE A 70 17.62 -10.54 10.05
N GLU A 71 16.62 -10.92 10.84
CA GLU A 71 16.25 -12.32 11.08
C GLU A 71 15.10 -12.78 10.18
N GLU A 72 14.21 -11.87 9.76
CA GLU A 72 13.04 -12.22 8.96
C GLU A 72 13.32 -12.14 7.45
N THR A 73 13.26 -13.30 6.79
CA THR A 73 13.04 -13.38 5.35
C THR A 73 11.55 -13.62 5.11
N VAL A 74 10.96 -12.89 4.16
CA VAL A 74 9.56 -13.10 3.79
C VAL A 74 9.38 -14.53 3.26
N ASN A 75 8.61 -15.32 3.96
CA ASN A 75 8.28 -16.68 3.52
C ASN A 75 6.93 -16.70 2.78
N VAL A 76 6.98 -16.42 1.50
CA VAL A 76 5.76 -16.39 0.64
C VAL A 76 5.07 -17.76 0.51
N TYR A 77 5.76 -18.86 0.80
CA TYR A 77 5.14 -20.19 0.78
C TYR A 77 4.16 -20.42 1.94
N GLU A 78 4.19 -19.56 2.96
CA GLU A 78 3.22 -19.57 4.05
C GLU A 78 1.92 -18.81 3.71
N PHE A 79 1.92 -18.02 2.63
CA PHE A 79 0.76 -17.26 2.20
C PHE A 79 -0.24 -18.14 1.46
N ASP A 80 -1.52 -17.86 1.66
CA ASP A 80 -2.59 -18.52 0.94
C ASP A 80 -2.68 -17.88 -0.46
N THR A 81 -2.32 -18.64 -1.50
CA THR A 81 -2.32 -18.14 -2.88
C THR A 81 -2.98 -19.14 -3.80
N LYS A 82 -3.72 -18.64 -4.77
CA LYS A 82 -4.35 -19.43 -5.83
C LYS A 82 -3.60 -19.33 -7.14
N SER A 83 -2.90 -18.22 -7.37
CA SER A 83 -2.05 -18.05 -8.53
C SER A 83 -0.79 -18.90 -8.40
N LYS A 84 -0.35 -19.46 -9.50
CA LYS A 84 1.00 -19.99 -9.58
C LYS A 84 1.98 -18.82 -9.51
N PHE A 85 3.04 -18.98 -8.74
CA PHE A 85 4.09 -18.00 -8.65
C PHE A 85 5.46 -18.63 -8.73
N TYR A 86 6.45 -17.84 -9.09
CA TYR A 86 7.86 -18.18 -8.95
C TYR A 86 8.62 -16.99 -8.35
N THR A 87 9.79 -17.28 -7.83
CA THR A 87 10.71 -16.28 -7.27
C THR A 87 11.96 -16.25 -8.10
N ARG A 88 12.46 -15.07 -8.41
CA ARG A 88 13.81 -14.88 -8.94
C ARG A 88 14.60 -13.95 -8.02
N THR A 89 15.92 -14.05 -8.06
CA THR A 89 16.81 -13.13 -7.36
C THR A 89 17.38 -12.11 -8.34
N VAL A 90 17.28 -10.84 -8.00
CA VAL A 90 17.84 -9.71 -8.76
C VAL A 90 18.59 -8.82 -7.79
N ASN A 91 19.93 -8.67 -7.98
CA ASN A 91 20.79 -7.91 -7.07
C ASN A 91 20.60 -8.32 -5.58
N ASP A 92 20.63 -9.62 -5.31
CA ASP A 92 20.44 -10.23 -4.00
C ASP A 92 19.08 -9.98 -3.33
N LYS A 93 18.11 -9.43 -4.07
CA LYS A 93 16.73 -9.22 -3.64
C LYS A 93 15.79 -10.20 -4.31
N HIS A 94 14.78 -10.65 -3.57
CA HIS A 94 13.72 -11.48 -4.13
C HIS A 94 12.76 -10.66 -4.98
N VAL A 95 12.29 -11.24 -6.06
CA VAL A 95 11.22 -10.70 -6.89
C VAL A 95 10.23 -11.83 -7.15
N TRP A 96 9.04 -11.67 -6.65
CA TRP A 96 7.96 -12.66 -6.82
C TRP A 96 7.10 -12.31 -8.03
N HIS A 97 6.78 -13.33 -8.81
CA HIS A 97 5.97 -13.22 -10.01
C HIS A 97 4.72 -14.09 -9.85
N LEU A 98 3.58 -13.46 -9.65
CA LEU A 98 2.26 -14.11 -9.59
C LEU A 98 1.66 -14.18 -10.98
N ASN A 99 1.00 -15.32 -11.30
CA ASN A 99 0.23 -15.54 -12.53
C ASN A 99 1.02 -15.40 -13.85
N SER A 100 2.34 -15.41 -13.81
CA SER A 100 3.22 -15.20 -14.98
C SER A 100 3.12 -16.31 -16.05
N ILE A 101 2.54 -17.45 -15.70
CA ILE A 101 2.44 -18.64 -16.60
C ILE A 101 1.38 -18.45 -17.68
N ASN A 102 0.40 -17.57 -17.45
CA ASN A 102 -0.76 -17.41 -18.32
C ASN A 102 -0.51 -16.53 -19.56
N ASN A 103 0.74 -16.13 -19.83
CA ASN A 103 1.14 -15.29 -20.97
C ASN A 103 0.21 -14.07 -21.17
N THR A 104 -0.12 -13.41 -20.08
CA THR A 104 -0.97 -12.22 -20.07
C THR A 104 -0.28 -11.03 -20.73
N ASN A 105 -1.02 -10.14 -21.39
CA ASN A 105 -0.46 -8.92 -21.95
C ASN A 105 -0.23 -7.84 -20.89
N THR A 106 -0.84 -7.98 -19.72
CA THR A 106 -0.82 -6.99 -18.66
C THR A 106 0.11 -7.40 -17.54
N THR A 107 0.90 -6.44 -17.05
CA THR A 107 1.79 -6.61 -15.90
C THR A 107 1.61 -5.47 -14.92
N ILE A 108 1.52 -5.80 -13.63
CA ILE A 108 1.43 -4.84 -12.54
C ILE A 108 2.66 -4.99 -11.64
N PHE A 109 3.50 -3.97 -11.56
CA PHE A 109 4.53 -3.88 -10.53
C PHE A 109 3.88 -3.40 -9.24
N TYR A 110 3.80 -4.26 -8.23
CA TYR A 110 3.22 -3.93 -6.95
C TYR A 110 4.30 -3.67 -5.91
N ILE A 111 4.38 -2.44 -5.43
CA ILE A 111 5.30 -1.96 -4.41
C ILE A 111 4.54 -1.93 -3.08
N HIS A 112 4.89 -2.85 -2.17
CA HIS A 112 4.15 -3.01 -0.92
C HIS A 112 4.41 -1.88 0.09
N GLY A 113 3.43 -1.61 0.93
CA GLY A 113 3.54 -0.71 2.07
C GLY A 113 4.21 -1.36 3.29
N GLY A 114 4.32 -0.59 4.38
CA GLY A 114 4.95 -1.02 5.63
C GLY A 114 5.87 0.03 6.20
N SER A 115 5.57 1.32 5.96
CA SER A 115 6.34 2.48 6.45
C SER A 115 7.82 2.45 6.07
N TYR A 116 8.17 1.70 5.02
CA TYR A 116 9.55 1.46 4.55
C TYR A 116 10.43 0.62 5.51
N VAL A 117 9.87 0.13 6.60
CA VAL A 117 10.60 -0.63 7.65
C VAL A 117 10.02 -2.03 7.88
N HIS A 118 8.85 -2.32 7.33
CA HIS A 118 8.17 -3.61 7.48
C HIS A 118 8.07 -4.35 6.17
N GLU A 119 8.27 -5.66 6.24
CA GLU A 119 8.12 -6.59 5.15
C GLU A 119 6.67 -6.71 4.66
N LEU A 120 6.52 -7.28 3.47
CA LEU A 120 5.24 -7.68 2.89
C LEU A 120 4.47 -8.59 3.86
N VAL A 121 3.17 -8.33 4.02
CA VAL A 121 2.30 -9.13 4.90
C VAL A 121 1.23 -9.87 4.10
N ASP A 122 0.65 -10.92 4.72
CA ASP A 122 -0.33 -11.82 4.11
C ASP A 122 -1.52 -11.12 3.43
N ILE A 123 -2.08 -10.08 4.03
CA ILE A 123 -3.22 -9.36 3.43
C ILE A 123 -2.85 -8.62 2.13
N GLN A 124 -1.61 -8.15 2.02
CA GLN A 124 -1.09 -7.51 0.81
C GLN A 124 -0.86 -8.56 -0.28
N TRP A 125 -0.30 -9.71 0.09
CA TRP A 125 -0.14 -10.85 -0.81
C TRP A 125 -1.48 -11.35 -1.34
N GLU A 126 -2.46 -11.58 -0.43
CA GLU A 126 -3.80 -12.02 -0.82
C GLU A 126 -4.51 -11.01 -1.75
N MET A 127 -4.31 -9.72 -1.53
CA MET A 127 -4.81 -8.66 -2.41
C MET A 127 -4.15 -8.76 -3.79
N ALA A 128 -2.83 -8.88 -3.84
CA ALA A 128 -2.07 -8.99 -5.09
C ALA A 128 -2.47 -10.25 -5.88
N ASP A 129 -2.64 -11.39 -5.19
CA ASP A 129 -3.09 -12.65 -5.78
C ASP A 129 -4.50 -12.54 -6.40
N LYS A 130 -5.44 -11.88 -5.71
CA LYS A 130 -6.77 -11.61 -6.27
C LYS A 130 -6.72 -10.72 -7.49
N ILE A 131 -5.92 -9.66 -7.45
CA ILE A 131 -5.75 -8.75 -8.61
C ILE A 131 -5.17 -9.53 -9.79
N ALA A 132 -4.15 -10.35 -9.57
CA ALA A 132 -3.53 -11.17 -10.61
C ALA A 132 -4.57 -12.07 -11.32
N GLN A 133 -5.48 -12.68 -10.55
CA GLN A 133 -6.52 -13.56 -11.09
C GLN A 133 -7.64 -12.80 -11.79
N GLU A 134 -8.19 -11.76 -11.15
CA GLU A 134 -9.37 -11.05 -11.66
C GLU A 134 -9.05 -10.13 -12.84
N ALA A 135 -7.83 -9.56 -12.87
CA ALA A 135 -7.34 -8.76 -13.99
C ALA A 135 -6.74 -9.63 -15.12
N ASP A 136 -6.50 -10.92 -14.89
CA ASP A 136 -5.70 -11.77 -15.77
C ASP A 136 -4.35 -11.12 -16.09
N ALA A 137 -3.66 -10.69 -15.04
CA ALA A 137 -2.41 -9.94 -15.12
C ALA A 137 -1.27 -10.69 -14.40
N GLU A 138 -0.05 -10.52 -14.88
CA GLU A 138 1.13 -10.82 -14.10
C GLU A 138 1.29 -9.76 -13.01
N VAL A 139 1.47 -10.15 -11.74
CA VAL A 139 1.82 -9.22 -10.68
C VAL A 139 3.24 -9.50 -10.21
N ILE A 140 4.11 -8.51 -10.36
CA ILE A 140 5.51 -8.54 -9.95
C ILE A 140 5.63 -7.80 -8.63
N ILE A 141 6.09 -8.49 -7.59
CA ILE A 141 6.27 -7.93 -6.25
C ILE A 141 7.76 -7.93 -5.93
N PRO A 142 8.44 -6.77 -6.00
CA PRO A 142 9.84 -6.65 -5.62
C PRO A 142 10.01 -6.55 -4.10
N ASP A 143 10.91 -7.33 -3.54
CA ASP A 143 11.39 -7.22 -2.18
C ASP A 143 12.46 -6.11 -2.11
N TYR A 144 11.98 -4.86 -2.08
CA TYR A 144 12.88 -3.70 -2.06
C TYR A 144 13.52 -3.49 -0.69
N GLY A 145 14.69 -2.85 -0.66
CA GLY A 145 15.45 -2.66 0.57
C GLY A 145 14.70 -1.81 1.59
N LEU A 146 14.64 -2.29 2.83
CA LEU A 146 13.95 -1.64 3.94
C LEU A 146 14.92 -0.87 4.85
N ALA A 147 14.43 0.24 5.40
CA ALA A 147 15.13 0.99 6.42
C ALA A 147 15.20 0.18 7.74
N PRO A 148 16.24 0.36 8.55
CA PRO A 148 17.31 1.36 8.43
C PRO A 148 18.53 0.90 7.63
N PHE A 149 18.55 -0.32 7.06
CA PHE A 149 19.69 -0.84 6.31
C PHE A 149 19.80 -0.25 4.93
N TYR A 150 18.67 0.11 4.34
CA TYR A 150 18.53 0.72 3.04
C TYR A 150 17.78 2.04 3.16
N THR A 151 18.01 2.93 2.21
CA THR A 151 17.36 4.23 2.10
C THR A 151 16.54 4.32 0.82
N TYR A 152 15.86 5.43 0.61
CA TYR A 152 15.18 5.70 -0.65
C TYR A 152 16.10 5.53 -1.86
N LYS A 153 17.40 5.88 -1.75
CA LYS A 153 18.38 5.79 -2.85
C LYS A 153 18.52 4.35 -3.37
N ASP A 154 18.62 3.41 -2.45
CA ASP A 154 18.81 1.99 -2.77
C ASP A 154 17.57 1.43 -3.49
N SER A 155 16.39 1.76 -2.97
CA SER A 155 15.12 1.27 -3.52
C SER A 155 14.79 1.89 -4.87
N TYR A 156 15.07 3.20 -5.06
CA TYR A 156 14.93 3.83 -6.39
C TYR A 156 15.85 3.16 -7.41
N ASN A 157 17.12 2.94 -7.07
CA ASN A 157 18.08 2.30 -7.97
C ASN A 157 17.63 0.87 -8.35
N PHE A 158 17.23 0.09 -7.35
CA PHE A 158 16.78 -1.29 -7.57
C PHE A 158 15.51 -1.36 -8.42
N LEU A 159 14.48 -0.58 -8.05
CA LEU A 159 13.19 -0.60 -8.75
C LEU A 159 13.28 -0.03 -10.16
N THR A 160 14.05 1.05 -10.37
CA THR A 160 14.28 1.60 -11.70
C THR A 160 14.94 0.57 -12.61
N LYS A 161 16.00 -0.09 -12.12
CA LYS A 161 16.68 -1.12 -12.90
C LYS A 161 15.74 -2.30 -13.21
N LEU A 162 15.03 -2.80 -12.21
CA LEU A 162 14.09 -3.90 -12.38
C LEU A 162 13.02 -3.58 -13.42
N TYR A 163 12.45 -2.37 -13.35
CA TYR A 163 11.43 -1.91 -14.28
C TYR A 163 11.99 -1.76 -15.70
N THR A 164 13.13 -1.08 -15.87
CA THR A 164 13.73 -0.85 -17.19
C THR A 164 14.17 -2.14 -17.86
N ASP A 165 14.75 -3.07 -17.12
CA ASP A 165 15.13 -4.39 -17.65
C ASP A 165 13.87 -5.17 -18.09
N TYR A 166 12.78 -5.08 -17.32
CA TYR A 166 11.53 -5.76 -17.64
C TYR A 166 10.88 -5.23 -18.90
N ILE A 167 10.71 -3.91 -19.02
CA ILE A 167 10.07 -3.32 -20.21
C ILE A 167 10.92 -3.52 -21.50
N ALA A 168 12.25 -3.52 -21.35
CA ALA A 168 13.14 -3.81 -22.49
C ALA A 168 12.99 -5.26 -22.97
N ALA A 169 12.78 -6.21 -22.07
CA ALA A 169 12.56 -7.62 -22.40
C ALA A 169 11.11 -7.93 -22.83
N ASN A 170 10.17 -7.04 -22.57
CA ASN A 170 8.73 -7.23 -22.78
C ASN A 170 8.09 -5.97 -23.41
N PRO A 171 8.53 -5.55 -24.63
CA PRO A 171 8.12 -4.26 -25.21
C PRO A 171 6.63 -4.17 -25.55
N ASP A 172 5.96 -5.31 -25.72
CA ASP A 172 4.54 -5.36 -26.09
C ASP A 172 3.60 -5.50 -24.89
N LYS A 173 4.14 -5.51 -23.66
CA LYS A 173 3.34 -5.62 -22.45
C LYS A 173 2.79 -4.27 -21.99
N ASP A 174 1.54 -4.27 -21.57
CA ASP A 174 0.92 -3.15 -20.86
C ASP A 174 1.35 -3.17 -19.40
N VAL A 175 2.17 -2.21 -19.00
CA VAL A 175 2.76 -2.19 -17.65
C VAL A 175 2.13 -1.11 -16.79
N TYR A 176 1.68 -1.49 -15.60
CA TYR A 176 1.15 -0.62 -14.56
C TYR A 176 2.06 -0.65 -13.33
N ILE A 177 2.06 0.44 -12.57
CA ILE A 177 2.69 0.45 -11.25
C ILE A 177 1.61 0.67 -10.19
N MET A 178 1.61 -0.17 -9.17
CA MET A 178 0.70 -0.09 -8.04
C MET A 178 1.49 -0.05 -6.74
N GLY A 179 0.98 0.69 -5.74
CA GLY A 179 1.55 0.65 -4.40
C GLY A 179 0.55 1.07 -3.33
N ASP A 180 0.75 0.55 -2.13
CA ASP A 180 -0.05 0.91 -0.96
C ASP A 180 0.79 1.61 0.09
N SER A 181 0.21 2.56 0.81
CA SER A 181 0.87 3.26 1.93
C SER A 181 2.25 3.84 1.52
N ALA A 182 3.33 3.46 2.21
CA ALA A 182 4.70 3.79 1.86
C ALA A 182 5.06 3.36 0.43
N GLY A 183 4.65 2.15 0.02
CA GLY A 183 4.83 1.67 -1.36
C GLY A 183 4.09 2.53 -2.38
N GLY A 184 2.95 3.10 -2.03
CA GLY A 184 2.22 4.07 -2.85
C GLY A 184 2.98 5.38 -3.01
N GLY A 185 3.61 5.88 -1.94
CA GLY A 185 4.53 7.03 -2.02
C GLY A 185 5.72 6.73 -2.94
N LEU A 186 6.38 5.57 -2.74
CA LEU A 186 7.50 5.16 -3.57
C LEU A 186 7.10 4.98 -5.04
N ALA A 187 5.93 4.40 -5.32
CA ALA A 187 5.39 4.25 -6.67
C ALA A 187 5.21 5.60 -7.37
N LEU A 188 4.61 6.58 -6.70
CA LEU A 188 4.44 7.93 -7.24
C LEU A 188 5.78 8.59 -7.53
N GLY A 189 6.70 8.58 -6.55
CA GLY A 189 8.02 9.18 -6.72
C GLY A 189 8.86 8.50 -7.81
N LEU A 190 8.73 7.17 -7.95
CA LEU A 190 9.41 6.42 -9.00
C LEU A 190 8.93 6.84 -10.39
N VAL A 191 7.62 6.98 -10.60
CA VAL A 191 7.08 7.41 -11.90
C VAL A 191 7.42 8.87 -12.19
N GLN A 192 7.47 9.75 -11.18
CA GLN A 192 8.02 11.12 -11.34
C GLN A 192 9.48 11.09 -11.79
N ASP A 193 10.29 10.19 -11.22
CA ASP A 193 11.69 10.03 -11.63
C ASP A 193 11.81 9.51 -13.07
N PHE A 194 10.91 8.63 -13.51
CA PHE A 194 10.86 8.16 -14.89
C PHE A 194 10.55 9.30 -15.85
N VAL A 195 9.54 10.12 -15.58
CA VAL A 195 9.22 11.31 -16.39
C VAL A 195 10.42 12.24 -16.49
N LYS A 196 11.04 12.55 -15.34
CA LYS A 196 12.19 13.48 -15.26
C LYS A 196 13.40 13.00 -16.04
N ASN A 197 13.64 11.69 -16.07
CA ASN A 197 14.81 11.07 -16.73
C ASN A 197 14.50 10.50 -18.12
N ASN A 198 13.31 10.78 -18.68
CA ASN A 198 12.86 10.28 -19.98
C ASN A 198 12.90 8.74 -20.07
N ILE A 199 12.61 8.05 -18.97
CA ILE A 199 12.38 6.62 -18.94
C ILE A 199 10.93 6.37 -19.37
N THR A 200 10.69 5.31 -20.13
CA THR A 200 9.33 4.91 -20.53
C THR A 200 8.44 4.78 -19.30
N ILE A 201 7.34 5.53 -19.25
CA ILE A 201 6.40 5.52 -18.14
C ILE A 201 5.42 4.34 -18.26
N PRO A 202 4.84 3.86 -17.14
CA PRO A 202 3.78 2.86 -17.17
C PRO A 202 2.50 3.43 -17.81
N LYS A 203 1.58 2.57 -18.22
CA LYS A 203 0.25 2.96 -18.74
C LYS A 203 -0.62 3.62 -17.68
N GLY A 204 -0.48 3.19 -16.44
CA GLY A 204 -1.24 3.75 -15.33
C GLY A 204 -0.56 3.55 -13.98
N LEU A 205 -0.96 4.37 -13.02
CA LEU A 205 -0.47 4.38 -11.65
C LEU A 205 -1.65 4.16 -10.68
N ILE A 206 -1.54 3.15 -9.82
CA ILE A 206 -2.58 2.78 -8.85
C ILE A 206 -2.04 3.01 -7.44
N LEU A 207 -2.68 3.92 -6.70
CA LEU A 207 -2.23 4.36 -5.39
C LEU A 207 -3.27 4.04 -4.32
N LEU A 208 -2.91 3.20 -3.35
CA LEU A 208 -3.80 2.78 -2.27
C LEU A 208 -3.36 3.45 -0.96
N SER A 209 -4.10 4.48 -0.52
CA SER A 209 -3.75 5.24 0.70
C SER A 209 -2.28 5.68 0.75
N PRO A 210 -1.73 6.33 -0.28
CA PRO A 210 -0.29 6.54 -0.40
C PRO A 210 0.25 7.49 0.66
N TRP A 211 1.42 7.16 1.25
CA TRP A 211 2.17 8.06 2.13
C TRP A 211 3.12 8.92 1.30
N ILE A 212 2.70 10.14 1.01
CA ILE A 212 3.32 11.02 0.00
C ILE A 212 4.00 12.27 0.56
N ASP A 213 3.75 12.58 1.82
CA ASP A 213 4.42 13.64 2.59
C ASP A 213 4.94 13.06 3.90
N LEU A 214 6.25 12.81 3.95
CA LEU A 214 6.90 12.21 5.11
C LEU A 214 7.13 13.22 6.24
N THR A 215 6.92 14.51 5.97
CA THR A 215 7.00 15.56 7.02
C THR A 215 5.80 15.50 7.97
N MET A 216 4.70 14.86 7.56
CA MET A 216 3.42 14.84 8.31
C MET A 216 2.95 16.24 8.73
N SER A 217 3.30 17.26 7.94
CA SER A 217 3.12 18.68 8.31
C SER A 217 1.72 19.22 8.01
N ASN A 218 0.87 18.49 7.29
CA ASN A 218 -0.48 18.92 6.97
C ASN A 218 -1.31 19.12 8.25
N PRO A 219 -1.81 20.35 8.53
CA PRO A 219 -2.51 20.65 9.78
C PRO A 219 -3.83 19.87 9.93
N ASP A 220 -4.41 19.39 8.84
CA ASP A 220 -5.66 18.65 8.85
C ASP A 220 -5.50 17.21 9.37
N ILE A 221 -4.29 16.67 9.41
CA ILE A 221 -3.98 15.37 10.04
C ILE A 221 -4.50 15.30 11.48
N LYS A 222 -4.46 16.42 12.22
CA LYS A 222 -4.97 16.51 13.60
C LYS A 222 -6.43 16.05 13.74
N LYS A 223 -7.26 16.19 12.70
CA LYS A 223 -8.66 15.77 12.69
C LYS A 223 -8.83 14.24 12.66
N TYR A 224 -7.75 13.51 12.38
CA TYR A 224 -7.74 12.06 12.17
C TYR A 224 -6.97 11.28 13.23
N LEU A 225 -6.23 11.92 14.13
CA LEU A 225 -5.44 11.29 15.21
C LEU A 225 -6.21 10.26 16.04
N ASN A 226 -7.50 10.52 16.29
CA ASN A 226 -8.38 9.63 17.06
C ASN A 226 -9.28 8.76 16.17
N LYS A 227 -9.18 8.89 14.86
CA LYS A 227 -9.99 8.12 13.90
C LYS A 227 -9.21 6.96 13.30
N ASP A 228 -7.89 7.16 13.12
CA ASP A 228 -7.03 6.14 12.55
C ASP A 228 -6.75 5.04 13.59
N PRO A 229 -7.13 3.79 13.31
CA PRO A 229 -6.90 2.68 14.23
C PRO A 229 -5.49 2.08 14.11
N LEU A 230 -4.72 2.46 13.07
CA LEU A 230 -3.49 1.79 12.66
C LEU A 230 -2.27 2.71 12.76
N LEU A 231 -2.35 3.92 12.20
CA LEU A 231 -1.21 4.81 12.03
C LEU A 231 -1.02 5.76 13.22
N HIS A 232 0.23 6.10 13.51
CA HIS A 232 0.61 7.07 14.52
C HIS A 232 1.67 8.02 13.97
N VAL A 233 1.50 9.33 14.17
CA VAL A 233 2.38 10.36 13.60
C VAL A 233 3.82 10.19 14.07
N ASP A 234 4.05 9.99 15.38
CA ASP A 234 5.40 9.85 15.92
C ASP A 234 6.14 8.65 15.33
N THR A 235 5.43 7.52 15.16
CA THR A 235 5.97 6.32 14.51
C THR A 235 6.33 6.58 13.05
N LEU A 236 5.43 7.20 12.29
CA LEU A 236 5.69 7.54 10.89
C LEU A 236 6.87 8.49 10.74
N LEU A 237 6.98 9.53 11.58
CA LEU A 237 8.11 10.45 11.55
C LEU A 237 9.45 9.77 11.85
N ALA A 238 9.47 8.83 12.79
CA ALA A 238 10.67 8.05 13.09
C ALA A 238 11.07 7.15 11.90
N ASP A 239 10.10 6.45 11.30
CA ASP A 239 10.34 5.61 10.12
C ASP A 239 10.79 6.46 8.91
N ALA A 240 10.22 7.66 8.74
CA ALA A 240 10.59 8.62 7.70
C ALA A 240 12.07 9.04 7.77
N GLN A 241 12.59 9.28 8.99
CA GLN A 241 13.99 9.66 9.18
C GLN A 241 14.95 8.55 8.73
N PHE A 242 14.64 7.30 9.03
CA PHE A 242 15.46 6.18 8.57
C PHE A 242 15.42 6.00 7.06
N TRP A 243 14.23 6.13 6.46
CA TRP A 243 14.07 6.04 5.02
C TRP A 243 14.78 7.15 4.25
N ALA A 244 14.68 8.39 4.75
CA ALA A 244 15.32 9.54 4.14
C ALA A 244 16.85 9.49 4.24
N GLY A 245 17.40 8.82 5.28
CA GLY A 245 18.83 8.84 5.55
C GLY A 245 19.33 10.26 5.83
N ASP A 246 20.15 10.79 4.95
CA ASP A 246 20.73 12.14 5.03
C ASP A 246 19.93 13.22 4.26
N ALA A 247 18.83 12.84 3.61
CA ALA A 247 18.00 13.77 2.86
C ALA A 247 16.97 14.47 3.75
N ASP A 248 16.57 15.69 3.34
CA ASP A 248 15.44 16.38 3.94
C ASP A 248 14.14 15.62 3.69
N LEU A 249 13.24 15.60 4.67
CA LEU A 249 11.94 14.91 4.52
C LEU A 249 11.07 15.53 3.42
N ASN A 250 11.26 16.79 3.05
CA ASN A 250 10.58 17.46 1.94
C ASN A 250 11.27 17.26 0.57
N TYR A 251 12.38 16.51 0.53
CA TYR A 251 12.99 16.17 -0.75
C TYR A 251 12.01 15.30 -1.55
N TRP A 252 11.76 15.68 -2.81
CA TRP A 252 10.69 15.08 -3.60
C TRP A 252 10.79 13.55 -3.83
N LYS A 253 11.98 12.95 -3.81
CA LYS A 253 12.14 11.48 -3.86
C LYS A 253 11.78 10.82 -2.53
N VAL A 254 11.83 11.56 -1.44
CA VAL A 254 11.40 11.10 -0.11
C VAL A 254 9.91 11.37 0.09
N SER A 255 9.47 12.58 -0.24
CA SER A 255 8.07 13.02 -0.17
C SER A 255 7.58 13.44 -1.56
N PRO A 256 7.02 12.53 -2.36
CA PRO A 256 6.64 12.80 -3.74
C PRO A 256 5.50 13.82 -3.90
N MET A 257 4.83 14.21 -2.82
CA MET A 257 3.93 15.36 -2.81
C MET A 257 4.62 16.65 -3.29
N TYR A 258 5.92 16.80 -3.06
CA TYR A 258 6.70 17.98 -3.47
C TYR A 258 7.28 17.87 -4.89
N GLY A 259 7.11 16.70 -5.54
CA GLY A 259 7.55 16.49 -6.92
C GLY A 259 6.62 17.10 -7.95
N ASP A 260 7.05 17.08 -9.22
CA ASP A 260 6.25 17.49 -10.35
C ASP A 260 5.27 16.38 -10.74
N MET A 261 4.01 16.74 -10.99
CA MET A 261 2.97 15.79 -11.42
C MET A 261 2.76 15.80 -12.94
N LYS A 262 3.36 16.76 -13.65
CA LYS A 262 3.19 16.87 -15.10
C LYS A 262 3.80 15.68 -15.82
N GLY A 263 3.06 15.12 -16.77
CA GLY A 263 3.53 14.00 -17.59
C GLY A 263 3.38 12.62 -16.95
N LEU A 264 2.77 12.54 -15.75
CA LEU A 264 2.39 11.27 -15.17
C LEU A 264 1.29 10.58 -15.99
N PRO A 265 1.22 9.25 -16.00
CA PRO A 265 0.14 8.50 -16.64
C PRO A 265 -1.20 8.70 -15.89
N ASP A 266 -2.26 8.07 -16.39
CA ASP A 266 -3.53 8.01 -15.69
C ASP A 266 -3.36 7.45 -14.27
N VAL A 267 -4.06 8.07 -13.30
CA VAL A 267 -3.94 7.72 -11.88
C VAL A 267 -5.27 7.26 -11.31
N LEU A 268 -5.26 6.06 -10.70
CA LEU A 268 -6.34 5.55 -9.86
C LEU A 268 -5.90 5.65 -8.39
N LEU A 269 -6.54 6.54 -7.63
CA LEU A 269 -6.20 6.85 -6.24
C LEU A 269 -7.32 6.39 -5.30
N PHE A 270 -6.93 5.71 -4.21
CA PHE A 270 -7.84 5.33 -3.12
C PHE A 270 -7.37 5.90 -1.79
N SER A 271 -8.31 6.27 -0.92
CA SER A 271 -8.04 6.49 0.50
C SER A 271 -9.30 6.26 1.34
N GLY A 272 -9.11 5.92 2.62
CA GLY A 272 -10.17 5.81 3.59
C GLY A 272 -10.35 7.11 4.39
N THR A 273 -11.59 7.48 4.76
CA THR A 273 -11.81 8.70 5.56
C THR A 273 -11.51 8.53 7.04
N ARG A 274 -10.93 7.40 7.44
CA ARG A 274 -10.51 7.13 8.83
C ARG A 274 -9.02 6.80 8.92
N GLU A 275 -8.20 7.54 8.15
CA GLU A 275 -6.74 7.41 8.17
C GLU A 275 -6.05 8.78 8.23
N LEU A 276 -4.82 8.80 8.78
CA LEU A 276 -4.01 10.01 8.89
C LEU A 276 -3.63 10.59 7.52
N LEU A 277 -3.50 9.75 6.50
CA LEU A 277 -3.03 10.14 5.16
C LEU A 277 -4.15 10.65 4.24
N TYR A 278 -5.41 10.60 4.68
CA TYR A 278 -6.56 11.07 3.90
C TYR A 278 -6.47 12.55 3.47
N PRO A 279 -6.07 13.50 4.34
CA PRO A 279 -5.94 14.90 3.92
C PRO A 279 -4.95 15.09 2.77
N ASP A 280 -3.81 14.40 2.82
CA ASP A 280 -2.79 14.49 1.79
C ASP A 280 -3.21 13.82 0.49
N ALA A 281 -3.94 12.71 0.55
CA ALA A 281 -4.52 12.07 -0.63
C ALA A 281 -5.48 13.01 -1.38
N GLY A 282 -6.27 13.81 -0.65
CA GLY A 282 -7.14 14.83 -1.23
C GLY A 282 -6.36 15.95 -1.92
N LEU A 283 -5.26 16.42 -1.29
CA LEU A 283 -4.37 17.42 -1.89
C LEU A 283 -3.68 16.86 -3.13
N LEU A 284 -3.22 15.60 -3.09
CA LEU A 284 -2.63 14.92 -4.26
C LEU A 284 -3.61 14.88 -5.42
N ALA A 285 -4.86 14.46 -5.19
CA ALA A 285 -5.87 14.37 -6.22
C ALA A 285 -6.09 15.72 -6.94
N ASN A 286 -6.08 16.83 -6.18
CA ASN A 286 -6.19 18.17 -6.75
C ASN A 286 -4.93 18.52 -7.56
N LYS A 287 -3.74 18.30 -6.99
CA LYS A 287 -2.47 18.61 -7.67
C LYS A 287 -2.29 17.83 -8.97
N LEU A 288 -2.69 16.56 -9.01
CA LEU A 288 -2.70 15.75 -10.23
C LEU A 288 -3.61 16.36 -11.30
N LYS A 289 -4.85 16.70 -10.95
CA LYS A 289 -5.81 17.32 -11.88
C LYS A 289 -5.33 18.68 -12.39
N GLU A 290 -4.79 19.52 -11.52
CA GLU A 290 -4.22 20.82 -11.88
C GLU A 290 -3.02 20.68 -12.83
N SER A 291 -2.28 19.57 -12.74
CA SER A 291 -1.17 19.23 -13.63
C SER A 291 -1.61 18.56 -14.95
N GLY A 292 -2.92 18.41 -15.18
CA GLY A 292 -3.48 17.81 -16.39
C GLY A 292 -3.47 16.28 -16.41
N VAL A 293 -3.23 15.63 -15.26
CA VAL A 293 -3.24 14.16 -15.13
C VAL A 293 -4.68 13.67 -14.99
N ASN A 294 -5.09 12.73 -15.84
CA ASN A 294 -6.37 12.05 -15.71
C ASN A 294 -6.39 11.25 -14.40
N THR A 295 -7.28 11.61 -13.48
CA THR A 295 -7.25 11.10 -12.11
C THR A 295 -8.63 10.66 -11.67
N THR A 296 -8.77 9.40 -11.33
CA THR A 296 -9.94 8.84 -10.64
C THR A 296 -9.61 8.68 -9.16
N TYR A 297 -10.28 9.46 -8.30
CA TYR A 297 -10.11 9.38 -6.86
C TYR A 297 -11.32 8.73 -6.19
N ILE A 298 -11.11 7.58 -5.55
CA ILE A 298 -12.14 6.79 -4.87
C ILE A 298 -11.96 6.89 -3.36
N ILE A 299 -12.95 7.48 -2.70
CA ILE A 299 -12.97 7.70 -1.26
C ILE A 299 -13.73 6.57 -0.57
N GLY A 300 -13.05 5.84 0.30
CA GLY A 300 -13.63 4.83 1.18
C GLY A 300 -14.24 5.47 2.42
N GLU A 301 -15.52 5.83 2.35
CA GLU A 301 -16.23 6.50 3.46
C GLU A 301 -16.26 5.63 4.72
N ASN A 302 -15.72 6.20 5.81
CA ASN A 302 -15.60 5.53 7.11
C ASN A 302 -14.78 4.23 7.09
N LEU A 303 -13.87 4.09 6.14
CA LEU A 303 -12.93 2.98 6.04
C LEU A 303 -11.53 3.38 6.52
N ASN A 304 -10.78 2.39 6.98
CA ASN A 304 -9.42 2.55 7.50
C ASN A 304 -8.36 2.60 6.39
N HIS A 305 -7.13 2.87 6.78
CA HIS A 305 -5.94 2.88 5.95
C HIS A 305 -5.81 1.60 5.11
N VAL A 306 -5.51 1.73 3.81
CA VAL A 306 -5.39 0.63 2.84
C VAL A 306 -6.58 -0.34 2.88
N TYR A 307 -7.81 0.17 3.00
CA TYR A 307 -9.01 -0.66 3.08
C TYR A 307 -9.15 -1.68 1.93
N PRO A 308 -8.64 -1.45 0.71
CA PRO A 308 -8.73 -2.42 -0.37
C PRO A 308 -8.04 -3.76 -0.09
N ALA A 309 -7.05 -3.80 0.83
CA ALA A 309 -6.35 -5.03 1.19
C ALA A 309 -7.11 -5.89 2.23
N PHE A 310 -8.10 -5.32 2.93
CA PHE A 310 -8.79 -6.04 3.99
C PHE A 310 -9.92 -6.94 3.46
N PRO A 311 -10.25 -8.07 4.15
CA PRO A 311 -11.31 -8.98 3.73
C PRO A 311 -12.72 -8.44 4.06
N ILE A 312 -13.07 -7.29 3.47
CA ILE A 312 -14.35 -6.59 3.64
C ILE A 312 -15.09 -6.44 2.31
N PRO A 313 -16.41 -6.34 2.30
CA PRO A 313 -17.19 -6.15 1.07
C PRO A 313 -16.80 -4.91 0.26
N GLU A 314 -16.39 -3.84 0.96
CA GLU A 314 -15.95 -2.58 0.35
C GLU A 314 -14.64 -2.76 -0.45
N ALA A 315 -13.75 -3.62 0.02
CA ALA A 315 -12.51 -3.98 -0.69
C ALA A 315 -12.80 -4.65 -2.03
N ASN A 316 -13.80 -5.53 -2.10
CA ASN A 316 -14.16 -6.17 -3.36
C ASN A 316 -14.58 -5.14 -4.42
N LYS A 317 -15.26 -4.05 -4.01
CA LYS A 317 -15.59 -2.95 -4.93
C LYS A 317 -14.36 -2.19 -5.39
N ALA A 318 -13.39 -1.98 -4.49
CA ALA A 318 -12.13 -1.35 -4.85
C ALA A 318 -11.33 -2.22 -5.83
N LEU A 319 -11.27 -3.53 -5.60
CA LEU A 319 -10.61 -4.48 -6.50
C LEU A 319 -11.24 -4.47 -7.90
N LEU A 320 -12.58 -4.44 -8.00
CA LEU A 320 -13.25 -4.30 -9.29
C LEU A 320 -12.83 -3.03 -10.02
N LYS A 321 -12.67 -1.91 -9.31
CA LYS A 321 -12.19 -0.65 -9.91
C LYS A 321 -10.74 -0.72 -10.37
N ILE A 322 -9.89 -1.46 -9.66
CA ILE A 322 -8.51 -1.74 -10.11
C ILE A 322 -8.54 -2.57 -11.39
N VAL A 323 -9.34 -3.63 -11.42
CA VAL A 323 -9.48 -4.51 -12.59
C VAL A 323 -10.04 -3.76 -13.81
N GLU A 324 -11.08 -2.93 -13.61
CA GLU A 324 -11.63 -2.05 -14.66
C GLU A 324 -10.53 -1.12 -15.21
N PHE A 325 -9.81 -0.41 -14.33
CA PHE A 325 -8.76 0.52 -14.71
C PHE A 325 -7.64 -0.13 -15.55
N VAL A 326 -7.24 -1.35 -15.18
CA VAL A 326 -6.19 -2.10 -15.88
C VAL A 326 -6.67 -2.65 -17.23
N LYS A 327 -7.98 -2.94 -17.39
CA LYS A 327 -8.54 -3.50 -18.62
C LYS A 327 -9.03 -2.46 -19.63
N GLU A 328 -9.36 -1.25 -19.17
CA GLU A 328 -9.93 -0.18 -20.01
C GLU A 328 -8.87 0.79 -20.54
N ASN A 329 -7.70 0.84 -19.94
CA ASN A 329 -6.55 1.64 -20.38
C ASN A 329 -5.53 0.78 -21.13
#